data_e805c8a0b3685252412a99875a551e8a
#
_entry.id   e805c8a0b3685252412a99875a551e8a
#
_cell.length_a   1.000
_cell.length_b   1.000
_cell.length_c   1.000
_cell.angle_alpha   90.00
_cell.angle_beta   90.00
_cell.angle_gamma   90.00
#
_symmetry.space_group_name_H-M   'P 1'
#
loop_
_entity.id
_entity.type
_entity.pdbx_description
1 polymer ?
#
loop_
_entity_poly.entity_id
_entity_poly.type
_entity_poly.pdbx_seq_one_letter_code
_entity_poly.pdbx_strand_id
1 'polypeptide(L)'
;MTYRMPAEWMPHERTWMAWPSPNPTFTNADELAEARAAWASVARAVRRFEPVTLVVAPGDTESARALVGADVDLVERDLDDAWMRDIGPTFVTDGAELAAVDWVFNGWGGQDWARWEHDSKIARHVADAAGVPVLSSPLVNEGGAIHVDGEGTVLLTDTVQLGAGRNPGWTREQVEAEIHARLGTTKAIWLPHGLSGDYGLYGTQGHVDIVAAFARPGTVLVHSQQDPAHPDYERSRMYVSILRGQTDAQGRPLEVVEIPAPTVLKDEEGDWVDYSYINHYLCNDGVVLCAFDDPHDELAAEIFRRLFPEREVVLVDARTIFAGGGGIHCITQQQPRV
;
A
#
# COMPACT_ATOMS: atom_id res chain seq x y z
N MET A 1 -18.88 20.83 -1.19
CA MET A 1 -18.02 20.11 -2.15
C MET A 1 -17.74 18.75 -1.51
N THR A 2 -17.87 17.68 -2.25
CA THR A 2 -17.66 16.32 -1.71
C THR A 2 -16.36 15.81 -2.29
N TYR A 3 -15.34 15.66 -1.44
CA TYR A 3 -14.07 15.05 -1.80
C TYR A 3 -14.26 13.55 -2.08
N ARG A 4 -13.46 13.00 -3.00
CA ARG A 4 -13.35 11.56 -3.27
C ARG A 4 -11.88 11.15 -3.44
N MET A 5 -11.54 9.96 -3.06
CA MET A 5 -10.24 9.36 -3.36
C MET A 5 -10.24 8.92 -4.83
N PRO A 6 -9.35 9.45 -5.69
CA PRO A 6 -9.20 8.94 -7.05
C PRO A 6 -8.66 7.52 -7.02
N ALA A 7 -8.99 6.75 -8.07
CA ALA A 7 -8.34 5.46 -8.28
C ALA A 7 -6.84 5.64 -8.57
N GLU A 8 -6.03 4.67 -8.20
CA GLU A 8 -4.57 4.74 -8.34
C GLU A 8 -4.10 4.85 -9.80
N TRP A 9 -4.88 4.39 -10.76
CA TRP A 9 -4.56 4.55 -12.20
C TRP A 9 -4.87 5.94 -12.78
N MET A 10 -5.43 6.85 -11.99
CA MET A 10 -5.63 8.24 -12.43
C MET A 10 -4.29 8.99 -12.48
N PRO A 11 -4.16 10.09 -13.26
CA PRO A 11 -2.90 10.80 -13.35
C PRO A 11 -2.38 11.29 -12.00
N HIS A 12 -1.08 11.10 -11.77
CA HIS A 12 -0.37 11.57 -10.59
C HIS A 12 0.44 12.84 -10.88
N GLU A 13 0.49 13.72 -9.89
CA GLU A 13 1.42 14.84 -9.84
C GLU A 13 2.82 14.35 -9.44
N ARG A 14 2.88 13.43 -8.46
CA ARG A 14 4.10 12.80 -7.95
C ARG A 14 3.80 11.59 -7.06
N THR A 15 4.86 10.86 -6.74
CA THR A 15 4.87 9.84 -5.69
C THR A 15 5.63 10.36 -4.47
N TRP A 16 5.07 10.16 -3.29
CA TRP A 16 5.74 10.32 -2.00
C TRP A 16 6.29 8.98 -1.52
N MET A 17 7.49 9.00 -0.96
CA MET A 17 8.12 7.87 -0.27
C MET A 17 8.80 8.38 1.00
N ALA A 18 9.17 7.46 1.92
CA ALA A 18 10.02 7.75 3.08
C ALA A 18 11.31 6.97 2.99
N TRP A 19 12.39 7.47 3.61
CA TRP A 19 13.71 6.85 3.55
C TRP A 19 13.99 6.01 4.78
N PRO A 20 14.43 4.75 4.65
CA PRO A 20 14.78 3.91 5.79
C PRO A 20 15.86 4.52 6.67
N SER A 21 15.55 4.62 7.96
CA SER A 21 16.44 5.08 9.02
C SER A 21 16.60 3.99 10.07
N PRO A 22 17.63 4.03 10.94
CA PRO A 22 17.79 3.03 11.99
C PRO A 22 16.55 2.93 12.89
N ASN A 23 15.92 1.77 12.95
CA ASN A 23 14.69 1.52 13.70
C ASN A 23 14.59 0.03 14.09
N PRO A 24 13.53 -0.41 14.79
CA PRO A 24 13.35 -1.83 15.13
C PRO A 24 13.22 -2.79 13.95
N THR A 25 12.81 -2.29 12.76
CA THR A 25 12.69 -3.10 11.53
C THR A 25 14.07 -3.35 10.88
N PHE A 26 15.00 -2.37 10.99
CA PHE A 26 16.36 -2.45 10.44
C PHE A 26 17.37 -2.28 11.57
N THR A 27 17.70 -3.40 12.23
CA THR A 27 18.38 -3.42 13.54
C THR A 27 19.89 -3.20 13.45
N ASN A 28 20.49 -3.45 12.29
CA ASN A 28 21.93 -3.30 12.07
C ASN A 28 22.25 -2.58 10.75
N ALA A 29 23.53 -2.24 10.58
CA ALA A 29 23.98 -1.43 9.44
C ALA A 29 23.84 -2.13 8.08
N ASP A 30 23.96 -3.45 8.05
CA ASP A 30 23.87 -4.23 6.81
C ASP A 30 22.41 -4.33 6.37
N GLU A 31 21.49 -4.68 7.25
CA GLU A 31 20.03 -4.66 6.99
C GLU A 31 19.55 -3.29 6.53
N LEU A 32 19.99 -2.21 7.19
CA LEU A 32 19.65 -0.85 6.79
C LEU A 32 20.21 -0.50 5.41
N ALA A 33 21.41 -0.94 5.08
CA ALA A 33 22.00 -0.69 3.77
C ALA A 33 21.24 -1.44 2.66
N GLU A 34 20.83 -2.69 2.90
CA GLU A 34 20.00 -3.47 1.98
C GLU A 34 18.62 -2.85 1.80
N ALA A 35 17.96 -2.43 2.88
CA ALA A 35 16.69 -1.71 2.82
C ALA A 35 16.81 -0.42 2.00
N ARG A 36 17.83 0.41 2.25
CA ARG A 36 18.09 1.63 1.50
C ARG A 36 18.31 1.36 0.00
N ALA A 37 19.02 0.29 -0.34
CA ALA A 37 19.20 -0.13 -1.73
C ALA A 37 17.88 -0.55 -2.39
N ALA A 38 17.03 -1.30 -1.67
CA ALA A 38 15.71 -1.73 -2.15
C ALA A 38 14.77 -0.53 -2.35
N TRP A 39 14.63 0.36 -1.36
CA TRP A 39 13.85 1.61 -1.50
C TRP A 39 14.34 2.48 -2.65
N ALA A 40 15.65 2.65 -2.80
CA ALA A 40 16.23 3.39 -3.91
C ALA A 40 15.92 2.76 -5.27
N SER A 41 15.85 1.43 -5.37
CA SER A 41 15.49 0.74 -6.61
C SER A 41 14.04 1.05 -7.01
N VAL A 42 13.11 1.06 -6.06
CA VAL A 42 11.71 1.45 -6.27
C VAL A 42 11.61 2.92 -6.64
N ALA A 43 12.26 3.83 -5.90
CA ALA A 43 12.26 5.26 -6.21
C ALA A 43 12.76 5.55 -7.63
N ARG A 44 13.83 4.87 -8.08
CA ARG A 44 14.35 4.99 -9.45
C ARG A 44 13.40 4.40 -10.49
N ALA A 45 12.71 3.31 -10.18
CA ALA A 45 11.72 2.72 -11.08
C ALA A 45 10.52 3.66 -11.28
N VAL A 46 9.95 4.19 -10.20
CA VAL A 46 8.86 5.18 -10.23
C VAL A 46 9.28 6.46 -10.95
N ARG A 47 10.52 6.96 -10.69
CA ARG A 47 11.04 8.20 -11.27
C ARG A 47 11.11 8.17 -12.80
N ARG A 48 11.09 7.00 -13.43
CA ARG A 48 11.01 6.87 -14.89
C ARG A 48 9.69 7.41 -15.46
N PHE A 49 8.64 7.44 -14.65
CA PHE A 49 7.27 7.71 -15.08
C PHE A 49 6.68 8.98 -14.46
N GLU A 50 7.12 9.34 -13.25
CA GLU A 50 6.60 10.50 -12.53
C GLU A 50 7.61 11.05 -11.51
N PRO A 51 7.45 12.31 -11.05
CA PRO A 51 8.30 12.88 -10.01
C PRO A 51 8.19 12.09 -8.71
N VAL A 52 9.31 11.94 -7.99
CA VAL A 52 9.36 11.32 -6.66
C VAL A 52 9.84 12.34 -5.65
N THR A 53 9.15 12.43 -4.52
CA THR A 53 9.59 13.17 -3.34
C THR A 53 9.81 12.18 -2.19
N LEU A 54 10.99 12.21 -1.62
CA LEU A 54 11.42 11.32 -0.56
C LEU A 54 11.53 12.11 0.75
N VAL A 55 10.74 11.72 1.75
CA VAL A 55 10.90 12.22 3.11
C VAL A 55 12.08 11.50 3.74
N VAL A 56 13.03 12.27 4.28
CA VAL A 56 14.28 11.74 4.85
C VAL A 56 14.47 12.27 6.27
N ALA A 57 15.00 11.44 7.16
CA ALA A 57 15.36 11.89 8.50
C ALA A 57 16.54 12.89 8.44
N PRO A 58 16.63 13.85 9.39
CA PRO A 58 17.77 14.73 9.51
C PRO A 58 19.10 13.96 9.59
N GLY A 59 20.04 14.31 8.70
CA GLY A 59 21.32 13.62 8.60
C GLY A 59 21.39 12.48 7.57
N ASP A 60 20.25 12.02 7.03
CA ASP A 60 20.21 10.97 6.01
C ASP A 60 20.17 11.49 4.56
N THR A 61 20.09 12.82 4.36
CA THR A 61 19.97 13.47 3.05
C THR A 61 21.11 13.08 2.10
N GLU A 62 22.35 13.02 2.58
CA GLU A 62 23.51 12.67 1.75
C GLU A 62 23.46 11.19 1.33
N SER A 63 23.12 10.29 2.26
CA SER A 63 22.99 8.84 1.98
C SER A 63 21.87 8.56 1.00
N ALA A 64 20.71 9.21 1.17
CA ALA A 64 19.59 9.10 0.25
C ALA A 64 19.99 9.61 -1.15
N ARG A 65 20.56 10.83 -1.23
CA ARG A 65 21.00 11.44 -2.49
C ARG A 65 21.97 10.57 -3.27
N ALA A 66 22.91 9.92 -2.58
CA ALA A 66 23.91 9.04 -3.20
C ALA A 66 23.29 7.85 -3.93
N LEU A 67 22.14 7.34 -3.44
CA LEU A 67 21.47 6.15 -3.98
C LEU A 67 20.35 6.49 -4.96
N VAL A 68 19.56 7.54 -4.70
CA VAL A 68 18.41 7.87 -5.57
C VAL A 68 18.75 8.85 -6.69
N GLY A 69 19.88 9.57 -6.62
CA GLY A 69 20.30 10.53 -7.63
C GLY A 69 19.75 11.94 -7.41
N ALA A 70 20.11 12.87 -8.31
CA ALA A 70 19.74 14.29 -8.19
C ALA A 70 18.27 14.58 -8.54
N ASP A 71 17.64 13.72 -9.32
CA ASP A 71 16.31 13.93 -9.89
C ASP A 71 15.16 13.55 -8.95
N VAL A 72 15.45 13.10 -7.73
CA VAL A 72 14.47 12.84 -6.68
C VAL A 72 14.49 14.01 -5.69
N ASP A 73 13.32 14.58 -5.41
CA ASP A 73 13.20 15.64 -4.41
C ASP A 73 13.35 15.07 -3.00
N LEU A 74 14.04 15.79 -2.11
CA LEU A 74 14.22 15.38 -0.72
C LEU A 74 13.62 16.42 0.22
N VAL A 75 12.87 15.95 1.24
CA VAL A 75 12.27 16.79 2.28
C VAL A 75 12.66 16.23 3.65
N GLU A 76 13.38 17.01 4.46
CA GLU A 76 13.81 16.56 5.79
C GLU A 76 12.66 16.64 6.80
N ARG A 77 12.35 15.51 7.45
CA ARG A 77 11.45 15.37 8.60
C ARG A 77 11.91 14.21 9.48
N ASP A 78 11.68 14.31 10.77
CA ASP A 78 11.87 13.17 11.67
C ASP A 78 10.94 12.03 11.26
N LEU A 79 11.47 10.80 11.27
CA LEU A 79 10.79 9.55 10.91
C LEU A 79 11.09 8.50 11.98
N ASP A 80 10.11 7.62 12.22
CA ASP A 80 10.30 6.40 13.00
C ASP A 80 10.48 5.19 12.08
N ASP A 81 9.77 5.14 10.92
CA ASP A 81 9.90 4.10 9.90
C ASP A 81 9.65 4.66 8.48
N ALA A 82 9.64 3.80 7.45
CA ALA A 82 9.68 4.23 6.04
C ALA A 82 8.46 3.80 5.20
N TRP A 83 7.33 3.49 5.82
CA TRP A 83 6.12 2.96 5.18
C TRP A 83 5.17 4.10 4.77
N MET A 84 5.53 4.84 3.70
CA MET A 84 4.82 6.06 3.29
C MET A 84 3.34 5.83 2.95
N ARG A 85 2.96 4.65 2.51
CA ARG A 85 1.55 4.30 2.27
C ARG A 85 0.71 4.48 3.54
N ASP A 86 1.27 4.13 4.69
CA ASP A 86 0.57 4.04 5.96
C ASP A 86 0.73 5.31 6.81
N ILE A 87 1.94 5.87 6.83
CA ILE A 87 2.24 7.08 7.60
C ILE A 87 1.92 8.37 6.83
N GLY A 88 1.80 8.29 5.50
CA GLY A 88 1.43 9.41 4.64
C GLY A 88 -0.08 9.66 4.58
N PRO A 89 -0.51 10.79 4.00
CA PRO A 89 -1.92 11.11 3.87
C PRO A 89 -2.57 10.30 2.74
N THR A 90 -3.86 10.02 2.86
CA THR A 90 -4.68 9.62 1.72
C THR A 90 -5.17 10.87 0.99
N PHE A 91 -4.73 11.10 -0.24
CA PHE A 91 -5.16 12.24 -1.02
C PHE A 91 -6.56 12.05 -1.61
N VAL A 92 -7.35 13.12 -1.55
CA VAL A 92 -8.71 13.18 -2.09
C VAL A 92 -8.91 14.46 -2.89
N THR A 93 -9.85 14.46 -3.86
CA THR A 93 -10.15 15.63 -4.68
C THR A 93 -11.64 15.86 -4.82
N ASP A 94 -12.03 17.11 -4.97
CA ASP A 94 -13.41 17.48 -5.41
C ASP A 94 -13.49 17.73 -6.92
N GLY A 95 -12.39 17.48 -7.65
CA GLY A 95 -12.25 17.71 -9.09
C GLY A 95 -11.60 19.04 -9.46
N ALA A 96 -11.40 19.95 -8.51
CA ALA A 96 -10.75 21.24 -8.69
C ALA A 96 -9.56 21.43 -7.72
N GLU A 97 -9.67 20.89 -6.52
CA GLU A 97 -8.68 21.02 -5.47
C GLU A 97 -8.40 19.65 -4.84
N LEU A 98 -7.17 19.49 -4.34
CA LEU A 98 -6.77 18.35 -3.50
C LEU A 98 -6.98 18.69 -2.03
N ALA A 99 -7.23 17.65 -1.24
CA ALA A 99 -7.07 17.62 0.20
C ALA A 99 -6.38 16.33 0.64
N ALA A 100 -5.88 16.32 1.85
CA ALA A 100 -5.18 15.20 2.46
C ALA A 100 -5.97 14.68 3.65
N VAL A 101 -6.44 13.44 3.60
CA VAL A 101 -7.03 12.77 4.77
C VAL A 101 -5.89 12.33 5.68
N ASP A 102 -5.96 12.78 6.93
CA ASP A 102 -5.03 12.45 8.01
C ASP A 102 -5.74 11.49 8.96
N TRP A 103 -5.44 10.21 8.82
CA TRP A 103 -5.91 9.14 9.69
C TRP A 103 -5.14 9.14 11.01
N VAL A 104 -5.70 8.54 12.05
CA VAL A 104 -4.92 8.25 13.25
C VAL A 104 -4.01 7.07 12.97
N PHE A 105 -2.71 7.32 12.89
CA PHE A 105 -1.70 6.26 12.82
C PHE A 105 -1.20 5.91 14.22
N ASN A 106 -1.23 4.61 14.58
CA ASN A 106 -0.86 4.14 15.92
C ASN A 106 0.08 2.93 15.89
N GLY A 107 0.91 2.79 14.86
CA GLY A 107 1.86 1.68 14.75
C GLY A 107 1.15 0.35 14.47
N TRP A 108 0.29 0.31 13.46
CA TRP A 108 -0.44 -0.88 12.97
C TRP A 108 -1.22 -1.61 14.07
N GLY A 109 -1.91 -0.85 14.92
CA GLY A 109 -2.71 -1.41 16.00
C GLY A 109 -1.99 -1.46 17.35
N GLY A 110 -0.97 -0.61 17.56
CA GLY A 110 -0.25 -0.49 18.81
C GLY A 110 0.68 -1.67 19.08
N GLN A 111 1.42 -2.11 18.07
CA GLN A 111 2.34 -3.23 18.19
C GLN A 111 3.58 -2.84 19.03
N ASP A 112 4.05 -3.73 19.88
CA ASP A 112 5.12 -3.46 20.86
C ASP A 112 6.47 -3.08 20.22
N TRP A 113 6.74 -3.54 19.01
CA TRP A 113 7.96 -3.22 18.27
C TRP A 113 7.88 -1.85 17.58
N ALA A 114 6.67 -1.40 17.19
CA ALA A 114 6.48 -0.19 16.41
C ALA A 114 6.73 1.08 17.23
N ARG A 115 7.25 2.10 16.56
CA ARG A 115 7.32 3.47 17.05
C ARG A 115 6.59 4.35 16.07
N TRP A 116 5.90 5.38 16.56
CA TRP A 116 5.10 6.25 15.68
C TRP A 116 4.97 7.69 16.20
N GLU A 117 5.89 8.10 17.06
CA GLU A 117 5.85 9.48 17.58
C GLU A 117 6.03 10.51 16.47
N HIS A 118 6.93 10.24 15.52
CA HIS A 118 7.18 11.07 14.34
C HIS A 118 6.25 10.70 13.19
N ASP A 119 6.08 9.42 12.92
CA ASP A 119 5.30 8.89 11.81
C ASP A 119 3.83 9.32 11.85
N SER A 120 3.23 9.42 13.04
CA SER A 120 1.86 9.94 13.23
C SER A 120 1.66 11.40 12.77
N LYS A 121 2.74 12.11 12.43
CA LYS A 121 2.72 13.50 11.96
C LYS A 121 3.03 13.65 10.47
N ILE A 122 3.50 12.57 9.82
CA ILE A 122 3.99 12.61 8.43
C ILE A 122 2.86 12.99 7.47
N ALA A 123 1.65 12.49 7.66
CA ALA A 123 0.50 12.86 6.83
C ALA A 123 0.32 14.39 6.76
N ARG A 124 0.41 15.09 7.88
CA ARG A 124 0.33 16.56 7.94
C ARG A 124 1.53 17.24 7.29
N HIS A 125 2.74 16.72 7.52
CA HIS A 125 3.95 17.27 6.90
C HIS A 125 3.93 17.14 5.37
N VAL A 126 3.44 16.03 4.85
CA VAL A 126 3.25 15.82 3.41
C VAL A 126 2.17 16.76 2.87
N ALA A 127 1.04 16.91 3.57
CA ALA A 127 -0.03 17.85 3.19
C ALA A 127 0.48 19.30 3.13
N ASP A 128 1.24 19.73 4.15
CA ASP A 128 1.85 21.06 4.19
C ASP A 128 2.82 21.26 3.02
N ALA A 129 3.68 20.28 2.73
CA ALA A 129 4.62 20.34 1.62
C ALA A 129 3.92 20.33 0.25
N ALA A 130 2.80 19.64 0.13
CA ALA A 130 1.94 19.62 -1.06
C ALA A 130 1.07 20.89 -1.18
N GLY A 131 0.98 21.71 -0.11
CA GLY A 131 0.16 22.92 -0.10
C GLY A 131 -1.35 22.66 -0.09
N VAL A 132 -1.81 21.55 0.51
CA VAL A 132 -3.21 21.12 0.51
C VAL A 132 -3.81 21.09 1.92
N PRO A 133 -5.13 21.34 2.08
CA PRO A 133 -5.79 21.29 3.37
C PRO A 133 -5.84 19.85 3.92
N VAL A 134 -5.82 19.75 5.26
CA VAL A 134 -5.90 18.48 6.00
C VAL A 134 -7.34 18.21 6.44
N LEU A 135 -7.81 17.01 6.18
CA LEU A 135 -9.09 16.46 6.62
C LEU A 135 -8.83 15.38 7.68
N SER A 136 -8.82 15.76 8.96
CA SER A 136 -8.56 14.80 10.03
C SER A 136 -9.71 13.83 10.23
N SER A 137 -9.39 12.56 10.47
CA SER A 137 -10.32 11.49 10.85
C SER A 137 -10.02 10.98 12.26
N PRO A 138 -11.02 10.61 13.06
CA PRO A 138 -10.81 9.95 14.33
C PRO A 138 -10.54 8.44 14.19
N LEU A 139 -10.70 7.88 12.99
CA LEU A 139 -10.50 6.45 12.73
C LEU A 139 -9.01 6.13 12.72
N VAL A 140 -8.61 5.11 13.44
CA VAL A 140 -7.29 4.50 13.29
C VAL A 140 -7.29 3.71 11.99
N ASN A 141 -6.51 4.14 11.02
CA ASN A 141 -6.46 3.55 9.68
C ASN A 141 -5.13 3.86 9.01
N GLU A 142 -4.77 3.05 8.04
CA GLU A 142 -3.60 3.20 7.19
C GLU A 142 -4.00 3.17 5.71
N GLY A 143 -3.17 3.74 4.84
CA GLY A 143 -3.42 3.74 3.39
C GLY A 143 -3.42 2.34 2.77
N GLY A 144 -2.61 1.41 3.29
CA GLY A 144 -2.58 0.01 2.86
C GLY A 144 -3.81 -0.81 3.28
N ALA A 145 -4.58 -0.30 4.25
CA ALA A 145 -5.81 -0.92 4.73
C ALA A 145 -7.05 -0.64 3.85
N ILE A 146 -6.90 0.20 2.83
CA ILE A 146 -7.98 0.62 1.92
C ILE A 146 -7.53 0.52 0.46
N HIS A 147 -8.44 0.16 -0.45
CA HIS A 147 -8.23 0.28 -1.88
C HIS A 147 -9.53 0.67 -2.58
N VAL A 148 -9.51 1.68 -3.46
CA VAL A 148 -10.72 2.23 -4.09
C VAL A 148 -10.71 2.05 -5.61
N ASP A 149 -11.92 1.98 -6.20
CA ASP A 149 -12.12 1.97 -7.65
C ASP A 149 -12.25 3.38 -8.26
N GLY A 150 -12.27 4.43 -7.43
CA GLY A 150 -12.50 5.83 -7.86
C GLY A 150 -13.94 6.14 -8.23
N GLU A 151 -14.84 5.15 -8.24
CA GLU A 151 -16.26 5.28 -8.61
C GLU A 151 -17.22 4.96 -7.45
N GLY A 152 -16.68 4.89 -6.23
CA GLY A 152 -17.49 4.79 -5.02
C GLY A 152 -17.37 3.46 -4.27
N THR A 153 -16.54 2.52 -4.74
CA THR A 153 -16.30 1.25 -4.05
C THR A 153 -14.98 1.30 -3.28
N VAL A 154 -14.95 0.72 -2.08
CA VAL A 154 -13.74 0.52 -1.28
C VAL A 154 -13.63 -0.94 -0.82
N LEU A 155 -12.41 -1.49 -0.90
CA LEU A 155 -12.05 -2.78 -0.28
C LEU A 155 -11.52 -2.53 1.12
N LEU A 156 -11.92 -3.35 2.07
CA LEU A 156 -11.55 -3.31 3.49
C LEU A 156 -11.35 -4.72 4.02
N THR A 157 -10.65 -4.84 5.17
CA THR A 157 -10.60 -6.09 5.93
C THR A 157 -11.18 -5.91 7.33
N ASP A 158 -11.84 -6.95 7.84
CA ASP A 158 -12.40 -6.95 9.20
C ASP A 158 -11.30 -6.82 10.26
N THR A 159 -10.20 -7.55 10.08
CA THR A 159 -9.12 -7.62 11.08
C THR A 159 -8.38 -6.29 11.28
N VAL A 160 -8.34 -5.43 10.26
CA VAL A 160 -7.79 -4.08 10.41
C VAL A 160 -8.86 -3.15 10.96
N GLN A 161 -9.96 -2.99 10.23
CA GLN A 161 -10.92 -1.92 10.51
C GLN A 161 -11.64 -2.09 11.84
N LEU A 162 -11.90 -3.33 12.26
CA LEU A 162 -12.57 -3.68 13.51
C LEU A 162 -11.59 -4.27 14.54
N GLY A 163 -10.30 -4.21 14.25
CA GLY A 163 -9.25 -4.76 15.10
C GLY A 163 -9.21 -4.09 16.49
N ALA A 164 -9.04 -4.89 17.54
CA ALA A 164 -8.98 -4.40 18.91
C ALA A 164 -7.85 -3.41 19.18
N GLY A 165 -6.75 -3.52 18.43
CA GLY A 165 -5.61 -2.59 18.49
C GLY A 165 -5.88 -1.26 17.77
N ARG A 166 -6.87 -1.21 16.86
CA ARG A 166 -7.16 0.00 16.06
C ARG A 166 -8.45 0.68 16.51
N ASN A 167 -9.61 0.05 16.31
CA ASN A 167 -10.90 0.70 16.53
C ASN A 167 -11.78 -0.09 17.53
N PRO A 168 -11.34 -0.31 18.78
CA PRO A 168 -12.13 -1.02 19.76
C PRO A 168 -13.44 -0.25 20.04
N GLY A 169 -14.54 -0.95 19.89
CA GLY A 169 -15.88 -0.37 20.17
C GLY A 169 -16.52 0.36 18.99
N TRP A 170 -15.87 0.47 17.82
CA TRP A 170 -16.54 0.90 16.60
C TRP A 170 -17.32 -0.25 15.99
N THR A 171 -18.53 0.04 15.50
CA THR A 171 -19.29 -0.91 14.69
C THR A 171 -18.87 -0.81 13.22
N ARG A 172 -19.19 -1.84 12.44
CA ARG A 172 -18.96 -1.83 10.99
C ARG A 172 -19.60 -0.62 10.32
N GLU A 173 -20.83 -0.29 10.70
CA GLU A 173 -21.57 0.84 10.15
C GLU A 173 -20.92 2.19 10.47
N GLN A 174 -20.31 2.32 11.66
CA GLN A 174 -19.60 3.52 12.05
C GLN A 174 -18.30 3.66 11.24
N VAL A 175 -17.56 2.57 11.05
CA VAL A 175 -16.36 2.54 10.21
C VAL A 175 -16.71 2.90 8.77
N GLU A 176 -17.73 2.26 8.18
CA GLU A 176 -18.18 2.55 6.83
C GLU A 176 -18.59 4.02 6.67
N ALA A 177 -19.33 4.57 7.63
CA ALA A 177 -19.76 5.97 7.60
C ALA A 177 -18.58 6.93 7.56
N GLU A 178 -17.53 6.70 8.37
CA GLU A 178 -16.32 7.54 8.38
C GLU A 178 -15.51 7.35 7.09
N ILE A 179 -15.26 6.12 6.66
CA ILE A 179 -14.56 5.84 5.40
C ILE A 179 -15.28 6.48 4.21
N HIS A 180 -16.60 6.33 4.12
CA HIS A 180 -17.39 6.93 3.04
C HIS A 180 -17.36 8.45 3.08
N ALA A 181 -17.41 9.05 4.27
CA ALA A 181 -17.34 10.49 4.43
C ALA A 181 -15.97 11.06 4.01
N ARG A 182 -14.87 10.35 4.26
CA ARG A 182 -13.51 10.80 3.91
C ARG A 182 -13.15 10.52 2.46
N LEU A 183 -13.53 9.35 1.94
CA LEU A 183 -13.10 8.89 0.61
C LEU A 183 -14.12 9.14 -0.50
N GLY A 184 -15.33 9.63 -0.17
CA GLY A 184 -16.41 9.82 -1.14
C GLY A 184 -16.91 8.51 -1.73
N THR A 185 -16.74 7.40 -1.01
CA THR A 185 -17.26 6.08 -1.40
C THR A 185 -18.69 5.89 -0.90
N THR A 186 -19.39 4.88 -1.40
CA THR A 186 -20.79 4.57 -1.05
C THR A 186 -21.02 3.08 -0.84
N LYS A 187 -19.99 2.27 -1.12
CA LYS A 187 -20.03 0.83 -0.96
C LYS A 187 -18.70 0.30 -0.45
N ALA A 188 -18.73 -0.44 0.65
CA ALA A 188 -17.61 -1.20 1.16
C ALA A 188 -17.76 -2.68 0.80
N ILE A 189 -16.67 -3.29 0.34
CA ILE A 189 -16.54 -4.74 0.18
C ILE A 189 -15.55 -5.21 1.24
N TRP A 190 -16.02 -6.06 2.14
CA TRP A 190 -15.25 -6.53 3.27
C TRP A 190 -14.69 -7.93 3.01
N LEU A 191 -13.39 -8.07 3.23
CA LEU A 191 -12.72 -9.35 3.34
C LEU A 191 -12.49 -9.67 4.83
N PRO A 192 -12.60 -10.94 5.24
CA PRO A 192 -12.58 -11.26 6.68
C PRO A 192 -11.20 -11.05 7.32
N HIS A 193 -10.10 -11.15 6.56
CA HIS A 193 -8.73 -11.03 7.06
C HIS A 193 -7.74 -10.82 5.91
N GLY A 194 -6.46 -10.58 6.23
CA GLY A 194 -5.33 -10.54 5.30
C GLY A 194 -4.67 -11.90 5.07
N LEU A 195 -3.48 -11.91 4.46
CA LEU A 195 -2.67 -13.11 4.28
C LEU A 195 -2.13 -13.61 5.63
N SER A 196 -1.79 -14.89 5.70
CA SER A 196 -1.38 -15.53 6.97
C SER A 196 -0.06 -15.00 7.52
N GLY A 197 0.92 -14.69 6.67
CA GLY A 197 2.21 -14.13 7.05
C GLY A 197 2.10 -12.75 7.67
N ASP A 198 1.11 -11.95 7.24
CA ASP A 198 0.88 -10.58 7.72
C ASP A 198 0.43 -10.47 9.20
N TYR A 199 0.27 -11.60 9.89
CA TYR A 199 0.04 -11.66 11.33
C TYR A 199 1.30 -12.00 12.13
N GLY A 200 2.43 -12.12 11.45
CA GLY A 200 3.75 -12.34 12.03
C GLY A 200 4.41 -11.06 12.55
N LEU A 201 5.71 -11.15 12.83
CA LEU A 201 6.53 -10.01 13.20
C LEU A 201 6.55 -9.00 12.02
N TYR A 202 6.42 -7.73 12.34
CA TYR A 202 6.32 -6.61 11.39
C TYR A 202 5.06 -6.59 10.51
N GLY A 203 4.16 -7.57 10.62
CA GLY A 203 2.94 -7.61 9.83
C GLY A 203 1.92 -6.52 10.22
N THR A 204 1.06 -6.18 9.27
CA THR A 204 0.06 -5.11 9.43
C THR A 204 -1.23 -5.56 10.10
N GLN A 205 -1.37 -6.85 10.36
CA GLN A 205 -2.57 -7.51 10.90
C GLN A 205 -3.76 -7.55 9.92
N GLY A 206 -3.47 -7.54 8.63
CA GLY A 206 -4.48 -7.83 7.62
C GLY A 206 -4.76 -6.74 6.59
N HIS A 207 -3.76 -5.96 6.17
CA HIS A 207 -3.92 -4.99 5.10
C HIS A 207 -4.51 -5.62 3.83
N VAL A 208 -5.37 -4.84 3.14
CA VAL A 208 -6.02 -5.31 1.91
C VAL A 208 -5.10 -5.25 0.70
N ASP A 209 -4.11 -4.37 0.69
CA ASP A 209 -3.22 -4.08 -0.44
C ASP A 209 -2.22 -5.20 -0.80
N ILE A 210 -2.11 -6.24 0.04
CA ILE A 210 -1.43 -7.51 -0.30
C ILE A 210 -2.42 -8.61 -0.72
N VAL A 211 -3.73 -8.39 -0.52
CA VAL A 211 -4.79 -9.37 -0.77
C VAL A 211 -5.51 -9.10 -2.08
N ALA A 212 -5.97 -7.85 -2.29
CA ALA A 212 -6.78 -7.48 -3.45
C ALA A 212 -6.63 -5.98 -3.78
N ALA A 213 -6.65 -5.67 -5.09
CA ALA A 213 -6.58 -4.31 -5.61
C ALA A 213 -7.49 -4.15 -6.83
N PHE A 214 -8.09 -2.99 -7.03
CA PHE A 214 -8.80 -2.69 -8.26
C PHE A 214 -7.79 -2.38 -9.39
N ALA A 215 -8.00 -2.95 -10.56
CA ALA A 215 -7.22 -2.64 -11.77
C ALA A 215 -7.91 -1.58 -12.65
N ARG A 216 -9.22 -1.56 -12.62
CA ARG A 216 -10.12 -0.61 -13.29
C ARG A 216 -11.52 -0.75 -12.70
N PRO A 217 -12.48 0.16 -13.01
CA PRO A 217 -13.84 0.02 -12.53
C PRO A 217 -14.44 -1.34 -12.88
N GLY A 218 -14.96 -2.05 -11.89
CA GLY A 218 -15.56 -3.38 -12.05
C GLY A 218 -14.57 -4.55 -12.18
N THR A 219 -13.24 -4.32 -12.17
CA THR A 219 -12.23 -5.40 -12.22
C THR A 219 -11.33 -5.34 -10.99
N VAL A 220 -11.25 -6.45 -10.26
CA VAL A 220 -10.43 -6.62 -9.06
C VAL A 220 -9.40 -7.72 -9.24
N LEU A 221 -8.15 -7.43 -8.89
CA LEU A 221 -7.07 -8.39 -8.78
C LEU A 221 -7.14 -9.03 -7.39
N VAL A 222 -6.82 -10.31 -7.30
CA VAL A 222 -6.78 -11.00 -6.01
C VAL A 222 -5.60 -11.96 -5.95
N HIS A 223 -4.91 -11.95 -4.83
CA HIS A 223 -3.85 -12.93 -4.52
C HIS A 223 -4.41 -14.36 -4.56
N SER A 224 -3.74 -15.24 -5.27
CA SER A 224 -4.19 -16.63 -5.46
C SER A 224 -3.05 -17.60 -5.17
N GLN A 225 -3.02 -18.12 -3.93
CA GLN A 225 -2.09 -19.17 -3.54
C GLN A 225 -2.53 -20.50 -4.14
N GLN A 226 -1.61 -21.17 -4.86
CA GLN A 226 -1.90 -22.41 -5.61
C GLN A 226 -1.48 -23.68 -4.86
N ASP A 227 -0.59 -23.58 -3.87
CA ASP A 227 -0.13 -24.75 -3.12
C ASP A 227 -1.08 -25.08 -1.94
N PRO A 228 -1.71 -26.28 -1.93
CA PRO A 228 -2.60 -26.66 -0.83
C PRO A 228 -1.93 -26.79 0.55
N ALA A 229 -0.60 -26.86 0.60
CA ALA A 229 0.14 -26.89 1.87
C ALA A 229 0.25 -25.51 2.52
N HIS A 230 0.13 -24.45 1.72
CA HIS A 230 0.23 -23.07 2.23
C HIS A 230 -1.07 -22.66 2.95
N PRO A 231 -0.99 -21.99 4.13
CA PRO A 231 -2.20 -21.58 4.87
C PRO A 231 -3.09 -20.60 4.09
N ASP A 232 -2.55 -19.86 3.11
CA ASP A 232 -3.33 -18.94 2.27
C ASP A 232 -4.05 -19.61 1.09
N TYR A 233 -3.88 -20.91 0.88
CA TYR A 233 -4.61 -21.63 -0.17
C TYR A 233 -6.15 -21.51 0.02
N GLU A 234 -6.65 -21.85 1.18
CA GLU A 234 -8.07 -21.74 1.46
C GLU A 234 -8.53 -20.27 1.61
N ARG A 235 -7.67 -19.38 2.11
CA ARG A 235 -7.94 -17.94 2.19
C ARG A 235 -8.13 -17.35 0.80
N SER A 236 -7.25 -17.65 -0.15
CA SER A 236 -7.35 -17.18 -1.55
C SER A 236 -8.66 -17.61 -2.20
N ARG A 237 -9.06 -18.88 -2.04
CA ARG A 237 -10.33 -19.39 -2.55
C ARG A 237 -11.54 -18.67 -1.95
N MET A 238 -11.48 -18.36 -0.67
CA MET A 238 -12.51 -17.60 0.01
C MET A 238 -12.61 -16.17 -0.52
N TYR A 239 -11.47 -15.45 -0.71
CA TYR A 239 -11.49 -14.10 -1.27
C TYR A 239 -12.08 -14.09 -2.68
N VAL A 240 -11.64 -15.01 -3.55
CA VAL A 240 -12.20 -15.19 -4.90
C VAL A 240 -13.71 -15.40 -4.84
N SER A 241 -14.18 -16.25 -3.94
CA SER A 241 -15.63 -16.53 -3.78
C SER A 241 -16.41 -15.30 -3.31
N ILE A 242 -15.86 -14.55 -2.32
CA ILE A 242 -16.49 -13.33 -1.82
C ILE A 242 -16.56 -12.28 -2.93
N LEU A 243 -15.45 -12.01 -3.60
CA LEU A 243 -15.36 -10.96 -4.64
C LEU A 243 -16.23 -11.27 -5.85
N ARG A 244 -16.28 -12.53 -6.32
CA ARG A 244 -17.20 -12.97 -7.39
C ARG A 244 -18.67 -12.81 -7.06
N GLY A 245 -19.01 -12.81 -5.79
CA GLY A 245 -20.38 -12.59 -5.30
C GLY A 245 -20.76 -11.11 -5.17
N GLN A 246 -19.83 -10.18 -5.43
CA GLN A 246 -20.04 -8.75 -5.23
C GLN A 246 -20.35 -8.00 -6.54
N THR A 247 -20.93 -6.81 -6.36
CA THR A 247 -20.97 -5.76 -7.38
C THR A 247 -20.19 -4.56 -6.86
N ASP A 248 -19.78 -3.66 -7.74
CA ASP A 248 -19.25 -2.35 -7.33
C ASP A 248 -20.38 -1.38 -6.90
N ALA A 249 -20.02 -0.14 -6.57
CA ALA A 249 -20.98 0.91 -6.17
C ALA A 249 -21.93 1.33 -7.30
N GLN A 250 -21.58 1.04 -8.55
CA GLN A 250 -22.42 1.31 -9.74
C GLN A 250 -23.33 0.11 -10.09
N GLY A 251 -23.26 -0.99 -9.31
CA GLY A 251 -24.06 -2.20 -9.53
C GLY A 251 -23.48 -3.17 -10.57
N ARG A 252 -22.25 -2.95 -11.06
CA ARG A 252 -21.57 -3.86 -12.00
C ARG A 252 -21.04 -5.08 -11.25
N PRO A 253 -21.31 -6.32 -11.68
CA PRO A 253 -20.64 -7.50 -11.15
C PRO A 253 -19.12 -7.38 -11.29
N LEU A 254 -18.38 -7.80 -10.26
CA LEU A 254 -16.92 -7.75 -10.31
C LEU A 254 -16.35 -8.84 -11.22
N GLU A 255 -15.49 -8.44 -12.16
CA GLU A 255 -14.55 -9.32 -12.83
C GLU A 255 -13.38 -9.58 -11.89
N VAL A 256 -13.19 -10.84 -11.47
CA VAL A 256 -12.11 -11.22 -10.54
C VAL A 256 -10.97 -11.87 -11.30
N VAL A 257 -9.82 -11.22 -11.29
CA VAL A 257 -8.57 -11.71 -11.91
C VAL A 257 -7.66 -12.26 -10.82
N GLU A 258 -7.44 -13.56 -10.85
CA GLU A 258 -6.55 -14.24 -9.93
C GLU A 258 -5.09 -14.03 -10.34
N ILE A 259 -4.26 -13.51 -9.44
CA ILE A 259 -2.83 -13.34 -9.61
C ILE A 259 -2.14 -14.47 -8.84
N PRO A 260 -1.48 -15.42 -9.52
CA PRO A 260 -0.79 -16.52 -8.85
C PRO A 260 0.23 -15.99 -7.85
N ALA A 261 0.26 -16.53 -6.65
CA ALA A 261 1.31 -16.25 -5.68
C ALA A 261 2.68 -16.73 -6.21
N PRO A 262 3.80 -16.20 -5.72
CA PRO A 262 5.12 -16.81 -5.92
C PRO A 262 5.13 -18.27 -5.50
N THR A 263 6.03 -19.06 -6.06
CA THR A 263 6.19 -20.49 -5.75
C THR A 263 6.95 -20.71 -4.43
N VAL A 264 7.73 -19.71 -3.98
CA VAL A 264 8.39 -19.74 -2.68
C VAL A 264 7.35 -19.71 -1.57
N LEU A 265 7.43 -20.64 -0.66
CA LEU A 265 6.44 -20.81 0.42
C LEU A 265 6.95 -20.34 1.77
N LYS A 266 8.27 -20.37 1.96
CA LYS A 266 8.93 -20.10 3.24
C LYS A 266 10.21 -19.32 3.03
N ASP A 267 10.54 -18.49 4.00
CA ASP A 267 11.82 -17.80 4.10
C ASP A 267 12.95 -18.74 4.58
N GLU A 268 14.14 -18.18 4.82
CA GLU A 268 15.31 -18.93 5.29
C GLU A 268 15.15 -19.43 6.73
N GLU A 269 14.33 -18.78 7.53
CA GLU A 269 13.98 -19.13 8.90
C GLU A 269 12.93 -20.25 8.96
N GLY A 270 12.25 -20.52 7.84
CA GLY A 270 11.23 -21.54 7.70
C GLY A 270 9.82 -21.07 8.01
N ASP A 271 9.61 -19.76 8.12
CA ASP A 271 8.30 -19.14 8.29
C ASP A 271 7.59 -18.97 6.94
N TRP A 272 6.26 -18.95 6.96
CA TRP A 272 5.47 -18.74 5.75
C TRP A 272 5.59 -17.30 5.27
N VAL A 273 5.98 -17.12 4.00
CA VAL A 273 6.04 -15.81 3.37
C VAL A 273 4.64 -15.33 2.92
N ASP A 274 4.42 -14.03 2.92
CA ASP A 274 3.21 -13.37 2.42
C ASP A 274 3.47 -12.63 1.09
N TYR A 275 4.45 -13.07 0.33
CA TYR A 275 4.83 -12.47 -0.95
C TYR A 275 3.64 -12.37 -1.90
N SER A 276 3.37 -11.16 -2.37
CA SER A 276 2.20 -10.89 -3.20
C SER A 276 2.48 -9.89 -4.30
N TYR A 277 2.18 -10.26 -5.55
CA TYR A 277 2.20 -9.34 -6.69
C TYR A 277 1.05 -8.30 -6.65
N ILE A 278 0.09 -8.47 -5.74
CA ILE A 278 -0.96 -7.48 -5.52
C ILE A 278 -0.37 -6.19 -4.94
N ASN A 279 0.72 -6.27 -4.18
CA ASN A 279 1.39 -5.11 -3.61
C ASN A 279 2.28 -4.36 -4.62
N HIS A 280 1.75 -4.16 -5.85
CA HIS A 280 2.36 -3.35 -6.91
C HIS A 280 1.98 -1.88 -6.78
N TYR A 281 2.62 -1.02 -7.56
CA TYR A 281 2.31 0.40 -7.61
C TYR A 281 2.07 0.86 -9.06
N LEU A 282 0.94 1.56 -9.29
CA LEU A 282 0.61 2.14 -10.57
C LEU A 282 1.17 3.57 -10.66
N CYS A 283 2.05 3.80 -11.64
CA CYS A 283 2.54 5.12 -12.02
C CYS A 283 1.81 5.65 -13.25
N ASN A 284 2.06 6.90 -13.66
CA ASN A 284 1.41 7.51 -14.82
C ASN A 284 1.47 6.64 -16.09
N ASP A 285 2.66 6.17 -16.48
CA ASP A 285 2.88 5.36 -17.68
C ASP A 285 3.52 3.99 -17.34
N GLY A 286 3.51 3.60 -16.07
CA GLY A 286 4.17 2.39 -15.59
C GLY A 286 3.41 1.62 -14.53
N VAL A 287 3.80 0.37 -14.37
CA VAL A 287 3.48 -0.49 -13.23
C VAL A 287 4.79 -0.95 -12.62
N VAL A 288 5.05 -0.58 -11.38
CA VAL A 288 6.18 -1.11 -10.61
C VAL A 288 5.68 -2.34 -9.87
N LEU A 289 6.07 -3.51 -10.37
CA LEU A 289 5.60 -4.82 -9.92
C LEU A 289 6.66 -5.49 -9.06
N CYS A 290 6.24 -6.07 -7.92
CA CYS A 290 7.12 -6.89 -7.10
C CYS A 290 7.69 -8.06 -7.89
N ALA A 291 8.97 -8.37 -7.66
CA ALA A 291 9.63 -9.59 -8.09
C ALA A 291 10.26 -10.30 -6.88
N PHE A 292 10.35 -11.61 -6.94
CA PHE A 292 10.81 -12.44 -5.83
C PHE A 292 11.91 -13.44 -6.24
N ASP A 293 12.52 -13.23 -7.42
CA ASP A 293 13.43 -14.21 -8.05
C ASP A 293 12.74 -15.58 -8.23
N ASP A 294 11.49 -15.53 -8.67
CA ASP A 294 10.54 -16.66 -8.71
C ASP A 294 10.06 -16.93 -10.14
N PRO A 295 9.83 -18.20 -10.53
CA PRO A 295 9.29 -18.53 -11.84
C PRO A 295 7.95 -17.84 -12.18
N HIS A 296 7.16 -17.43 -11.18
CA HIS A 296 5.89 -16.71 -11.39
C HIS A 296 6.07 -15.21 -11.62
N ASP A 297 7.27 -14.62 -11.45
CA ASP A 297 7.50 -13.20 -11.71
C ASP A 297 7.10 -12.81 -13.13
N GLU A 298 7.54 -13.56 -14.14
CA GLU A 298 7.18 -13.27 -15.52
C GLU A 298 5.71 -13.59 -15.84
N LEU A 299 5.15 -14.62 -15.22
CA LEU A 299 3.72 -14.93 -15.36
C LEU A 299 2.85 -13.79 -14.82
N ALA A 300 3.18 -13.24 -13.66
CA ALA A 300 2.51 -12.07 -13.10
C ALA A 300 2.69 -10.86 -14.03
N ALA A 301 3.92 -10.58 -14.48
CA ALA A 301 4.19 -9.49 -15.40
C ALA A 301 3.38 -9.59 -16.71
N GLU A 302 3.22 -10.78 -17.29
CA GLU A 302 2.37 -10.98 -18.46
C GLU A 302 0.90 -10.67 -18.19
N ILE A 303 0.37 -11.02 -16.99
CA ILE A 303 -1.00 -10.68 -16.60
C ILE A 303 -1.14 -9.15 -16.50
N PHE A 304 -0.19 -8.48 -15.85
CA PHE A 304 -0.21 -7.02 -15.70
C PHE A 304 -0.08 -6.30 -17.05
N ARG A 305 0.76 -6.76 -17.99
CA ARG A 305 0.85 -6.20 -19.36
C ARG A 305 -0.48 -6.31 -20.13
N ARG A 306 -1.25 -7.37 -19.91
CA ARG A 306 -2.59 -7.51 -20.52
C ARG A 306 -3.63 -6.61 -19.86
N LEU A 307 -3.53 -6.39 -18.56
CA LEU A 307 -4.45 -5.54 -17.81
C LEU A 307 -4.21 -4.05 -18.06
N PHE A 308 -2.94 -3.66 -18.23
CA PHE A 308 -2.48 -2.28 -18.41
C PHE A 308 -1.64 -2.15 -19.69
N PRO A 309 -2.23 -2.37 -20.88
CA PRO A 309 -1.47 -2.41 -22.14
C PRO A 309 -0.82 -1.07 -22.51
N GLU A 310 -1.29 0.03 -21.91
CA GLU A 310 -0.73 1.38 -22.07
C GLU A 310 0.42 1.70 -21.10
N ARG A 311 0.71 0.79 -20.15
CA ARG A 311 1.76 1.01 -19.13
C ARG A 311 2.91 0.03 -19.30
N GLU A 312 4.12 0.51 -19.07
CA GLU A 312 5.30 -0.35 -19.00
C GLU A 312 5.34 -1.07 -17.65
N VAL A 313 5.43 -2.41 -17.67
CA VAL A 313 5.59 -3.21 -16.44
C VAL A 313 7.06 -3.37 -16.12
N VAL A 314 7.48 -2.88 -14.96
CA VAL A 314 8.85 -2.93 -14.44
C VAL A 314 8.89 -3.81 -13.21
N LEU A 315 9.62 -4.92 -13.29
CA LEU A 315 9.86 -5.81 -12.15
C LEU A 315 10.96 -5.22 -11.25
N VAL A 316 10.71 -5.16 -9.96
CA VAL A 316 11.67 -4.72 -8.93
C VAL A 316 11.70 -5.75 -7.82
N ASP A 317 12.91 -6.20 -7.45
CA ASP A 317 13.09 -7.13 -6.34
C ASP A 317 12.53 -6.55 -5.04
N ALA A 318 11.53 -7.24 -4.48
CA ALA A 318 10.81 -6.81 -3.30
C ALA A 318 11.08 -7.68 -2.06
N ARG A 319 11.97 -8.68 -2.16
CA ARG A 319 12.24 -9.62 -1.05
C ARG A 319 12.68 -8.92 0.23
N THR A 320 13.63 -7.98 0.12
CA THR A 320 14.09 -7.17 1.27
C THR A 320 12.98 -6.29 1.83
N ILE A 321 12.07 -5.79 0.98
CA ILE A 321 10.96 -4.94 1.43
C ILE A 321 9.96 -5.82 2.21
N PHE A 322 9.61 -7.00 1.68
CA PHE A 322 8.70 -7.93 2.36
C PHE A 322 9.29 -8.50 3.66
N ALA A 323 10.60 -8.69 3.74
CA ALA A 323 11.27 -9.06 4.99
C ALA A 323 11.11 -7.99 6.10
N GLY A 324 10.91 -6.73 5.72
CA GLY A 324 10.58 -5.63 6.62
C GLY A 324 9.08 -5.49 6.96
N GLY A 325 8.19 -6.30 6.36
CA GLY A 325 6.76 -6.33 6.68
C GLY A 325 5.81 -5.78 5.60
N GLY A 326 6.26 -5.54 4.37
CA GLY A 326 5.40 -5.08 3.28
C GLY A 326 6.07 -5.09 1.92
N GLY A 327 5.44 -4.51 0.90
CA GLY A 327 5.95 -4.49 -0.46
C GLY A 327 6.06 -3.09 -1.08
N ILE A 328 6.06 -3.03 -2.39
CA ILE A 328 6.27 -1.79 -3.16
C ILE A 328 5.13 -0.78 -2.92
N HIS A 329 3.87 -1.25 -2.85
CA HIS A 329 2.74 -0.38 -2.57
C HIS A 329 2.85 0.26 -1.17
N CYS A 330 3.29 -0.50 -0.17
CA CYS A 330 3.42 -0.04 1.21
C CYS A 330 4.42 1.11 1.39
N ILE A 331 5.43 1.22 0.51
CA ILE A 331 6.45 2.28 0.58
C ILE A 331 6.17 3.47 -0.32
N THR A 332 5.07 3.47 -1.07
CA THR A 332 4.70 4.49 -2.06
C THR A 332 3.34 5.10 -1.76
N GLN A 333 3.19 6.40 -2.00
CA GLN A 333 1.91 7.10 -1.87
C GLN A 333 1.75 8.10 -3.01
N GLN A 334 0.71 7.91 -3.83
CA GLN A 334 0.41 8.82 -4.94
C GLN A 334 -0.20 10.13 -4.46
N GLN A 335 0.26 11.23 -5.05
CA GLN A 335 -0.44 12.52 -5.04
C GLN A 335 -1.13 12.67 -6.39
N PRO A 336 -2.47 12.62 -6.46
CA PRO A 336 -3.19 12.78 -7.71
C PRO A 336 -2.98 14.17 -8.32
N ARG A 337 -3.08 14.24 -9.65
CA ARG A 337 -3.18 15.50 -10.38
C ARG A 337 -4.65 15.92 -10.46
N VAL A 338 -4.95 17.21 -10.24
CA VAL A 338 -6.25 17.85 -10.41
C VAL A 338 -6.26 18.77 -11.62
#